data_62914f72277b695046623f1f4d49543c
#
_entry.id   62914f72277b695046623f1f4d49543c
#
_cell.length_a   1.000
_cell.length_b   1.000
_cell.length_c   1.000
_cell.angle_alpha   90.00
_cell.angle_beta   90.00
_cell.angle_gamma   90.00
#
_symmetry.space_group_name_H-M   'P 1'
#
loop_
_entity.id
_entity.type
_entity.pdbx_description
1 polymer ?
#
loop_
_entity_poly.entity_id
_entity_poly.type
_entity_poly.pdbx_seq_one_letter_code
_entity_poly.pdbx_strand_id
1 'polypeptide(L)'
;MKSILFLVENYYPRMSGVPVVVQYLAEGLLEKGYDVSICTKWYEGLSDKENINGIHVYRFRLRKTLMKRYVGEIDSYRKFVLSLNADVVIFECSECVTTDVLLRNLSQIKGKKIFHSHGFSGMRLLPFKWNVNLKYTLGNTYNWFRFKIYYSFTLKKYIKPVSY
;
A
#
# COMPACT_ATOMS: atom_id res chain seq x y z
N MET A 1 3.19 24.51 -3.06
CA MET A 1 2.40 23.46 -3.74
C MET A 1 2.23 22.33 -2.76
N LYS A 2 1.03 21.78 -2.56
CA LYS A 2 0.85 20.65 -1.64
C LYS A 2 1.30 19.35 -2.33
N SER A 3 1.97 18.50 -1.58
CA SER A 3 2.52 17.23 -2.04
C SER A 3 1.66 16.03 -1.64
N ILE A 4 1.43 15.12 -2.57
CA ILE A 4 0.63 13.91 -2.38
C ILE A 4 1.46 12.69 -2.75
N LEU A 5 1.53 11.74 -1.84
CA LEU A 5 2.24 10.48 -2.03
C LEU A 5 1.27 9.31 -2.05
N PHE A 6 1.24 8.58 -3.15
CA PHE A 6 0.55 7.30 -3.24
C PHE A 6 1.50 6.14 -2.91
N LEU A 7 1.02 5.20 -2.11
CA LEU A 7 1.72 3.97 -1.77
C LEU A 7 0.91 2.80 -2.34
N VAL A 8 1.33 2.29 -3.49
CA VAL A 8 0.63 1.24 -4.24
C VAL A 8 1.59 0.08 -4.56
N GLU A 9 1.12 -1.17 -4.47
CA GLU A 9 2.00 -2.33 -4.69
C GLU A 9 2.46 -2.46 -6.14
N ASN A 10 1.56 -2.24 -7.09
CA ASN A 10 1.86 -2.32 -8.52
C ASN A 10 1.53 -0.98 -9.19
N TYR A 11 2.32 -0.58 -10.16
CA TYR A 11 2.10 0.56 -11.02
C TYR A 11 2.68 0.29 -12.41
N TYR A 12 2.69 1.29 -13.30
CA TYR A 12 3.18 1.15 -14.66
C TYR A 12 4.49 0.32 -14.74
N PRO A 13 4.60 -0.63 -15.69
CA PRO A 13 3.69 -0.96 -16.80
C PRO A 13 2.55 -1.95 -16.44
N ARG A 14 2.43 -2.39 -15.22
CA ARG A 14 1.38 -3.34 -14.79
C ARG A 14 0.11 -2.60 -14.39
N MET A 15 -0.71 -2.29 -15.39
CA MET A 15 -1.91 -1.46 -15.26
C MET A 15 -3.19 -2.31 -15.27
N SER A 16 -3.59 -2.83 -14.10
CA SER A 16 -4.88 -3.54 -13.95
C SER A 16 -5.45 -3.33 -12.56
N GLY A 17 -6.74 -3.04 -12.45
CA GLY A 17 -7.41 -2.80 -11.17
C GLY A 17 -6.91 -1.54 -10.47
N VAL A 18 -6.37 -1.66 -9.27
CA VAL A 18 -5.92 -0.54 -8.43
C VAL A 18 -4.93 0.42 -9.11
N PRO A 19 -3.87 -0.04 -9.81
CA PRO A 19 -2.97 0.83 -10.55
C PRO A 19 -3.66 1.79 -11.52
N VAL A 20 -4.71 1.36 -12.20
CA VAL A 20 -5.49 2.22 -13.12
C VAL A 20 -6.20 3.32 -12.35
N VAL A 21 -6.82 2.99 -11.22
CA VAL A 21 -7.49 3.98 -10.35
C VAL A 21 -6.47 5.01 -9.84
N VAL A 22 -5.30 4.53 -9.38
CA VAL A 22 -4.23 5.42 -8.90
C VAL A 22 -3.74 6.34 -10.00
N GLN A 23 -3.59 5.85 -11.23
CA GLN A 23 -3.19 6.68 -12.37
C GLN A 23 -4.18 7.82 -12.59
N TYR A 24 -5.47 7.53 -12.74
CA TYR A 24 -6.49 8.59 -12.94
C TYR A 24 -6.53 9.61 -11.81
N LEU A 25 -6.40 9.14 -10.56
CA LEU A 25 -6.36 10.03 -9.41
C LEU A 25 -5.10 10.91 -9.43
N ALA A 26 -3.94 10.31 -9.70
CA ALA A 26 -2.65 11.00 -9.73
C ALA A 26 -2.60 12.06 -10.85
N GLU A 27 -3.04 11.72 -12.08
CA GLU A 27 -3.14 12.65 -13.21
C GLU A 27 -4.11 13.80 -12.92
N GLY A 28 -5.31 13.50 -12.41
CA GLY A 28 -6.28 14.54 -12.06
C GLY A 28 -5.84 15.45 -10.90
N LEU A 29 -5.02 14.96 -9.97
CA LEU A 29 -4.41 15.79 -8.93
C LEU A 29 -3.28 16.64 -9.48
N LEU A 30 -2.47 16.10 -10.39
CA LEU A 30 -1.42 16.85 -11.08
C LEU A 30 -2.02 18.04 -11.88
N GLU A 31 -3.11 17.82 -12.61
CA GLU A 31 -3.85 18.86 -13.33
C GLU A 31 -4.38 19.98 -12.40
N LYS A 32 -4.68 19.63 -11.15
CA LYS A 32 -5.09 20.58 -10.11
C LYS A 32 -3.91 21.30 -9.43
N GLY A 33 -2.69 21.08 -9.90
CA GLY A 33 -1.48 21.76 -9.40
C GLY A 33 -0.90 21.17 -8.12
N TYR A 34 -1.19 19.89 -7.79
CA TYR A 34 -0.51 19.17 -6.72
C TYR A 34 0.81 18.57 -7.23
N ASP A 35 1.80 18.45 -6.34
CA ASP A 35 3.00 17.65 -6.58
C ASP A 35 2.69 16.18 -6.25
N VAL A 36 2.74 15.30 -7.25
CA VAL A 36 2.31 13.90 -7.08
C VAL A 36 3.49 12.96 -7.21
N SER A 37 3.65 12.14 -6.19
CA SER A 37 4.64 11.06 -6.15
C SER A 37 3.98 9.70 -5.92
N ILE A 38 4.57 8.65 -6.48
CA ILE A 38 4.12 7.26 -6.29
C ILE A 38 5.30 6.41 -5.82
N CYS A 39 5.13 5.69 -4.71
CA CYS A 39 6.03 4.62 -4.31
C CYS A 39 5.40 3.27 -4.62
N THR A 40 6.13 2.44 -5.36
CA THR A 40 5.64 1.16 -5.85
C THR A 40 6.74 0.10 -5.83
N LYS A 41 6.37 -1.11 -6.19
CA LYS A 41 7.27 -2.25 -6.32
C LYS A 41 8.07 -2.17 -7.62
N TRP A 42 9.35 -2.53 -7.53
CA TRP A 42 10.23 -2.62 -8.68
C TRP A 42 9.99 -3.91 -9.48
N TYR A 43 10.15 -3.83 -10.79
CA TYR A 43 10.15 -4.96 -11.71
C TYR A 43 11.37 -4.91 -12.62
N GLU A 44 11.81 -6.08 -13.06
CA GLU A 44 12.97 -6.21 -13.93
C GLU A 44 12.87 -5.34 -15.19
N GLY A 45 13.97 -4.68 -15.54
CA GLY A 45 14.05 -3.76 -16.66
C GLY A 45 13.56 -2.33 -16.40
N LEU A 46 13.06 -2.03 -15.18
CA LEU A 46 12.58 -0.68 -14.84
C LEU A 46 13.62 0.11 -14.04
N SER A 47 13.62 1.43 -14.22
CA SER A 47 14.42 2.35 -13.41
C SER A 47 13.86 2.43 -11.99
N ASP A 48 14.75 2.61 -10.99
CA ASP A 48 14.36 2.80 -9.60
C ASP A 48 13.61 4.12 -9.39
N LYS A 49 13.88 5.11 -10.26
CA LYS A 49 13.23 6.42 -10.28
C LYS A 49 12.99 6.86 -11.70
N GLU A 50 11.78 7.33 -11.99
CA GLU A 50 11.42 7.93 -13.27
C GLU A 50 10.31 8.97 -13.11
N ASN A 51 10.08 9.77 -14.15
CA ASN A 51 8.94 10.67 -14.27
C ASN A 51 8.01 10.13 -15.36
N ILE A 52 6.77 9.87 -15.01
CA ILE A 52 5.73 9.41 -15.93
C ILE A 52 4.65 10.48 -15.99
N ASN A 53 4.52 11.16 -17.11
CA ASN A 53 3.51 12.23 -17.33
C ASN A 53 3.50 13.32 -16.22
N GLY A 54 4.68 13.67 -15.68
CA GLY A 54 4.79 14.65 -14.60
C GLY A 54 4.72 14.04 -13.18
N ILE A 55 4.39 12.77 -13.04
CA ILE A 55 4.32 12.06 -11.78
C ILE A 55 5.67 11.44 -11.44
N HIS A 56 6.19 11.69 -10.24
CA HIS A 56 7.42 11.11 -9.74
C HIS A 56 7.20 9.68 -9.25
N VAL A 57 7.76 8.69 -9.93
CA VAL A 57 7.61 7.27 -9.58
C VAL A 57 8.91 6.73 -8.98
N TYR A 58 8.81 6.17 -7.78
CA TYR A 58 9.92 5.56 -7.04
C TYR A 58 9.64 4.07 -6.83
N ARG A 59 10.58 3.22 -7.20
CA ARG A 59 10.43 1.75 -7.15
C ARG A 59 11.40 1.12 -6.18
N PHE A 60 10.91 0.13 -5.45
CA PHE A 60 11.67 -0.61 -4.44
C PHE A 60 11.54 -2.11 -4.67
N ARG A 61 12.62 -2.86 -4.47
CA ARG A 61 12.65 -4.33 -4.60
C ARG A 61 11.97 -5.00 -3.40
N LEU A 62 10.66 -4.81 -3.32
CA LEU A 62 9.81 -5.37 -2.27
C LEU A 62 9.18 -6.68 -2.73
N ARG A 63 9.21 -7.70 -1.89
CA ARG A 63 8.63 -9.01 -2.19
C ARG A 63 7.84 -9.56 -1.01
N LYS A 64 6.84 -10.37 -1.31
CA LYS A 64 6.10 -11.16 -0.34
C LYS A 64 6.49 -12.63 -0.53
N THR A 65 6.97 -13.27 0.52
CA THR A 65 7.33 -14.69 0.48
C THR A 65 6.08 -15.57 0.52
N LEU A 66 6.23 -16.87 0.21
CA LEU A 66 5.16 -17.86 0.35
C LEU A 66 4.60 -17.95 1.78
N MET A 67 5.42 -17.66 2.79
CA MET A 67 5.02 -17.58 4.20
C MET A 67 4.44 -16.20 4.58
N LYS A 68 4.05 -15.39 3.58
CA LYS A 68 3.48 -14.04 3.76
C LYS A 68 4.38 -13.06 4.53
N ARG A 69 5.68 -13.31 4.59
CA ARG A 69 6.67 -12.34 5.11
C ARG A 69 7.05 -11.36 4.01
N TYR A 70 7.30 -10.13 4.38
CA TYR A 70 7.80 -9.10 3.48
C TYR A 70 9.32 -9.05 3.56
N VAL A 71 9.99 -9.04 2.41
CA VAL A 71 11.44 -9.04 2.27
C VAL A 71 11.88 -8.11 1.14
N GLY A 72 13.17 -7.79 1.09
CA GLY A 72 13.78 -6.88 0.13
C GLY A 72 14.15 -5.55 0.76
N GLU A 73 14.04 -4.46 0.02
CA GLU A 73 14.46 -3.11 0.41
C GLU A 73 13.50 -2.42 1.42
N ILE A 74 13.00 -3.18 2.41
CA ILE A 74 11.98 -2.71 3.36
C ILE A 74 12.43 -1.47 4.14
N ASP A 75 13.66 -1.48 4.66
CA ASP A 75 14.16 -0.38 5.48
C ASP A 75 14.47 0.87 4.65
N SER A 76 15.02 0.70 3.45
CA SER A 76 15.22 1.78 2.47
C SER A 76 13.88 2.41 2.08
N TYR A 77 12.88 1.60 1.78
CA TYR A 77 11.52 2.05 1.49
C TYR A 77 10.91 2.86 2.65
N ARG A 78 10.99 2.34 3.88
CA ARG A 78 10.50 3.04 5.08
C ARG A 78 11.17 4.40 5.26
N LYS A 79 12.51 4.41 5.24
CA LYS A 79 13.30 5.64 5.37
C LYS A 79 12.92 6.66 4.31
N PHE A 80 12.79 6.20 3.06
CA PHE A 80 12.42 7.06 1.93
C PHE A 80 11.02 7.69 2.12
N VAL A 81 10.00 6.88 2.41
CA VAL A 81 8.63 7.37 2.62
C VAL A 81 8.58 8.40 3.77
N LEU A 82 9.31 8.13 4.86
CA LEU A 82 9.36 9.05 5.99
C LEU A 82 10.12 10.35 5.66
N SER A 83 11.11 10.31 4.78
CA SER A 83 11.91 11.47 4.38
C SER A 83 11.17 12.42 3.44
N LEU A 84 10.22 11.93 2.65
CA LEU A 84 9.48 12.75 1.68
C LEU A 84 8.61 13.84 2.33
N ASN A 85 8.23 13.69 3.58
CA ASN A 85 7.40 14.66 4.32
C ASN A 85 6.17 15.15 3.52
N ALA A 86 5.53 14.25 2.76
CA ALA A 86 4.36 14.59 1.95
C ALA A 86 3.20 15.13 2.81
N ASP A 87 2.47 16.14 2.31
CA ASP A 87 1.31 16.70 3.02
C ASP A 87 0.17 15.70 3.15
N VAL A 88 0.02 14.82 2.16
CA VAL A 88 -0.96 13.74 2.16
C VAL A 88 -0.29 12.45 1.73
N VAL A 89 -0.50 11.38 2.48
CA VAL A 89 -0.04 10.02 2.14
C VAL A 89 -1.25 9.12 1.99
N ILE A 90 -1.42 8.55 0.80
CA ILE A 90 -2.53 7.67 0.43
C ILE A 90 -2.02 6.23 0.37
N PHE A 91 -2.55 5.41 1.25
CA PHE A 91 -2.27 3.98 1.31
C PHE A 91 -3.29 3.23 0.46
N GLU A 92 -2.84 2.67 -0.64
CA GLU A 92 -3.69 1.90 -1.56
C GLU A 92 -3.70 0.43 -1.16
N CYS A 93 -4.85 -0.05 -0.78
CA CYS A 93 -5.09 -1.41 -0.29
C CYS A 93 -4.46 -1.76 1.06
N SER A 94 -5.07 -2.75 1.67
CA SER A 94 -4.51 -3.57 2.75
C SER A 94 -3.88 -4.84 2.18
N GLU A 95 -3.15 -5.58 3.01
CA GLU A 95 -2.49 -6.86 2.66
C GLU A 95 -1.43 -6.75 1.55
N CYS A 96 -0.98 -5.56 1.23
CA CYS A 96 0.10 -5.31 0.29
C CYS A 96 1.38 -4.86 1.01
N VAL A 97 2.53 -5.14 0.38
CA VAL A 97 3.83 -4.87 1.01
C VAL A 97 4.05 -3.38 1.26
N THR A 98 3.62 -2.51 0.33
CA THR A 98 3.82 -1.05 0.42
C THR A 98 3.06 -0.41 1.58
N THR A 99 1.92 -0.95 1.95
CA THR A 99 1.12 -0.48 3.10
C THR A 99 1.57 -1.15 4.40
N ASP A 100 1.62 -2.48 4.41
CA ASP A 100 1.76 -3.26 5.64
C ASP A 100 3.07 -3.00 6.38
N VAL A 101 4.16 -2.78 5.64
CA VAL A 101 5.47 -2.52 6.25
C VAL A 101 5.56 -1.17 6.95
N LEU A 102 4.66 -0.24 6.65
CA LEU A 102 4.58 1.10 7.24
C LEU A 102 3.62 1.20 8.43
N LEU A 103 2.81 0.20 8.71
CA LEU A 103 1.80 0.26 9.77
C LEU A 103 2.38 0.58 11.16
N ARG A 104 3.60 0.12 11.44
CA ARG A 104 4.32 0.44 12.69
C ARG A 104 4.88 1.86 12.70
N ASN A 105 4.99 2.50 11.54
CA ASN A 105 5.59 3.82 11.37
C ASN A 105 4.55 4.93 11.15
N LEU A 106 3.25 4.62 11.24
CA LEU A 106 2.18 5.60 10.98
C LEU A 106 2.28 6.86 11.84
N SER A 107 2.76 6.75 13.08
CA SER A 107 2.99 7.90 13.96
C SER A 107 4.13 8.81 13.49
N GLN A 108 5.07 8.28 12.72
CA GLN A 108 6.24 9.02 12.20
C GLN A 108 5.91 9.74 10.87
N ILE A 109 4.86 9.34 10.20
CA ILE A 109 4.38 10.01 8.97
C ILE A 109 3.68 11.31 9.38
N LYS A 110 4.22 12.46 8.99
CA LYS A 110 3.73 13.79 9.39
C LYS A 110 2.45 14.19 8.67
N GLY A 111 2.33 13.88 7.38
CA GLY A 111 1.20 14.25 6.55
C GLY A 111 -0.13 13.61 6.95
N LYS A 112 -1.22 14.11 6.36
CA LYS A 112 -2.55 13.50 6.48
C LYS A 112 -2.52 12.11 5.85
N LYS A 113 -3.00 11.12 6.58
CA LYS A 113 -3.03 9.72 6.14
C LYS A 113 -4.42 9.39 5.64
N ILE A 114 -4.51 8.92 4.42
CA ILE A 114 -5.74 8.41 3.80
C ILE A 114 -5.52 6.93 3.50
N PHE A 115 -6.43 6.09 3.95
CA PHE A 115 -6.43 4.68 3.61
C PHE A 115 -7.56 4.41 2.61
N HIS A 116 -7.16 4.14 1.37
CA HIS A 116 -8.08 3.83 0.29
C HIS A 116 -8.20 2.31 0.15
N SER A 117 -9.31 1.76 0.64
CA SER A 117 -9.56 0.32 0.60
C SER A 117 -10.26 -0.08 -0.69
N HIS A 118 -9.68 -1.03 -1.41
CA HIS A 118 -10.31 -1.68 -2.57
C HIS A 118 -10.96 -3.03 -2.20
N GLY A 119 -11.27 -3.22 -0.93
CA GLY A 119 -11.84 -4.42 -0.35
C GLY A 119 -10.97 -5.04 0.73
N PHE A 120 -11.56 -5.84 1.58
CA PHE A 120 -10.92 -6.53 2.69
C PHE A 120 -11.12 -8.05 2.56
N SER A 121 -10.34 -8.68 1.70
CA SER A 121 -10.44 -10.14 1.49
C SER A 121 -10.04 -10.94 2.72
N GLY A 122 -9.06 -10.46 3.49
CA GLY A 122 -8.57 -11.11 4.71
C GLY A 122 -9.47 -11.01 5.93
N MET A 123 -10.53 -10.16 5.89
CA MET A 123 -11.48 -10.03 7.00
C MET A 123 -12.54 -11.13 7.04
N ARG A 124 -12.67 -11.94 6.00
CA ARG A 124 -13.61 -13.06 5.97
C ARG A 124 -12.94 -14.31 6.54
N LEU A 125 -13.44 -14.78 7.68
CA LEU A 125 -13.13 -16.14 8.13
C LEU A 125 -13.91 -17.09 7.22
N LEU A 126 -13.20 -17.79 6.34
CA LEU A 126 -13.81 -18.81 5.51
C LEU A 126 -14.11 -20.04 6.38
N PRO A 127 -15.33 -20.60 6.31
CA PRO A 127 -15.66 -21.80 7.04
C PRO A 127 -14.72 -22.93 6.65
N PHE A 128 -14.34 -23.74 7.63
CA PHE A 128 -13.53 -24.94 7.42
C PHE A 128 -14.26 -25.87 6.45
N LYS A 129 -13.64 -26.16 5.31
CA LYS A 129 -14.12 -27.15 4.34
C LYS A 129 -13.11 -28.27 4.27
N TRP A 130 -13.53 -29.50 4.49
CA TRP A 130 -12.69 -30.69 4.49
C TRP A 130 -11.91 -30.92 3.19
N ASN A 131 -12.37 -30.37 2.08
CA ASN A 131 -11.74 -30.48 0.74
C ASN A 131 -10.72 -29.36 0.46
N VAL A 132 -10.51 -28.43 1.38
CA VAL A 132 -9.56 -27.31 1.18
C VAL A 132 -8.25 -27.65 1.82
N ASN A 133 -7.15 -27.42 1.10
CA ASN A 133 -5.80 -27.64 1.56
C ASN A 133 -5.58 -26.97 2.94
N LEU A 134 -5.16 -27.76 3.95
CA LEU A 134 -4.89 -27.34 5.33
C LEU A 134 -4.02 -26.05 5.38
N LYS A 135 -3.02 -25.96 4.50
CA LYS A 135 -2.13 -24.79 4.37
C LYS A 135 -2.88 -23.51 3.99
N TYR A 136 -3.91 -23.63 3.14
CA TYR A 136 -4.77 -22.51 2.76
C TYR A 136 -5.63 -22.06 3.95
N THR A 137 -6.22 -23.00 4.67
CA THR A 137 -7.06 -22.72 5.86
C THR A 137 -6.25 -22.05 6.96
N LEU A 138 -5.07 -22.56 7.28
CA LEU A 138 -4.16 -21.97 8.27
C LEU A 138 -3.72 -20.55 7.85
N GLY A 139 -3.36 -20.36 6.56
CA GLY A 139 -2.99 -19.05 6.04
C GLY A 139 -4.13 -18.04 6.09
N ASN A 140 -5.37 -18.47 5.84
CA ASN A 140 -6.56 -17.62 5.90
C ASN A 140 -6.91 -17.25 7.36
N THR A 141 -6.86 -18.21 8.28
CA THR A 141 -7.08 -17.98 9.72
C THR A 141 -6.03 -17.02 10.29
N TYR A 142 -4.76 -17.19 9.92
CA TYR A 142 -3.69 -16.26 10.30
C TYR A 142 -3.95 -14.83 9.78
N ASN A 143 -4.35 -14.68 8.52
CA ASN A 143 -4.69 -13.37 7.97
C ASN A 143 -5.88 -12.74 8.69
N TRP A 144 -6.92 -13.51 8.98
CA TRP A 144 -8.08 -13.03 9.71
C TRP A 144 -7.71 -12.51 11.11
N PHE A 145 -6.89 -13.24 11.87
CA PHE A 145 -6.39 -12.77 13.17
C PHE A 145 -5.57 -11.49 13.03
N ARG A 146 -4.65 -11.46 12.05
CA ARG A 146 -3.84 -10.29 11.76
C ARG A 146 -4.69 -9.06 11.44
N PHE A 147 -5.74 -9.23 10.64
CA PHE A 147 -6.67 -8.14 10.33
C PHE A 147 -7.48 -7.70 11.52
N LYS A 148 -8.11 -8.63 12.23
CA LYS A 148 -9.02 -8.30 13.31
C LYS A 148 -8.34 -7.66 14.51
N ILE A 149 -7.14 -8.12 14.85
CA ILE A 149 -6.42 -7.64 16.03
C ILE A 149 -5.48 -6.48 15.67
N TYR A 150 -4.61 -6.68 14.70
CA TYR A 150 -3.53 -5.74 14.43
C TYR A 150 -3.97 -4.56 13.55
N TYR A 151 -4.62 -4.83 12.43
CA TYR A 151 -5.06 -3.80 11.50
C TYR A 151 -6.15 -2.92 12.08
N SER A 152 -7.18 -3.54 12.64
CA SER A 152 -8.31 -2.81 13.21
C SER A 152 -7.84 -1.85 14.32
N PHE A 153 -6.95 -2.30 15.20
CA PHE A 153 -6.41 -1.46 16.26
C PHE A 153 -5.54 -0.33 15.72
N THR A 154 -4.66 -0.63 14.77
CA THR A 154 -3.71 0.35 14.21
C THR A 154 -4.43 1.37 13.33
N LEU A 155 -5.35 0.93 12.47
CA LEU A 155 -6.08 1.82 11.59
C LEU A 155 -7.01 2.75 12.37
N LYS A 156 -7.75 2.25 13.36
CA LYS A 156 -8.62 3.08 14.21
C LYS A 156 -7.87 4.19 14.92
N LYS A 157 -6.62 3.95 15.31
CA LYS A 157 -5.82 4.94 16.01
C LYS A 157 -5.35 6.09 15.10
N TYR A 158 -5.01 5.80 13.85
CA TYR A 158 -4.34 6.76 12.97
C TYR A 158 -5.18 7.20 11.76
N ILE A 159 -6.24 6.50 11.44
CA ILE A 159 -7.06 6.76 10.26
C ILE A 159 -8.51 6.91 10.70
N LYS A 160 -9.06 8.11 10.50
CA LYS A 160 -10.49 8.34 10.71
C LYS A 160 -11.25 7.84 9.49
N PRO A 161 -12.33 7.05 9.67
CA PRO A 161 -13.19 6.70 8.56
C PRO A 161 -13.81 7.96 7.98
N VAL A 162 -13.83 8.08 6.66
CA VAL A 162 -14.63 9.07 5.96
C VAL A 162 -16.01 8.45 5.78
N SER A 163 -17.02 8.98 6.47
CA SER A 163 -18.41 8.67 6.19
C SER A 163 -18.85 9.50 4.97
N TYR A 164 -19.36 8.84 3.96
CA TYR A 164 -20.06 9.46 2.84
C TYR A 164 -21.53 9.65 3.19
#